data_1fc595b276e24f8f840225df7713e20f
#
_entry.id   1fc595b276e24f8f840225df7713e20f
#
_cell.length_a   1.000
_cell.length_b   1.000
_cell.length_c   1.000
_cell.angle_alpha   90.00
_cell.angle_beta   90.00
_cell.angle_gamma   90.00
#
_symmetry.space_group_name_H-M   'P 1'
#
loop_
_entity.id
_entity.type
_entity.pdbx_description
1 polymer ?
#
loop_
_entity_poly.entity_id
_entity_poly.type
_entity_poly.pdbx_seq_one_letter_code
_entity_poly.pdbx_strand_id
1 'polypeptide(L)'
;MHRTETPETARLYIAVRGDLPVGLAAAQAVHAAFQFASSHPDLVGPWQRESQYLVIVAVPDEIDLIALASKAQWSGLTVSTWHEPDLAGAATAVALEPGAGARRLCANLPLLGRVPQAA
;
A
#
# COMPACT_ATOMS: atom_id res chain seq x y z
N MET A 1 24.30 7.39 -2.36
CA MET A 1 23.66 7.53 -3.68
C MET A 1 22.26 6.95 -3.65
N HIS A 2 21.30 7.73 -3.99
CA HIS A 2 19.90 7.27 -3.99
C HIS A 2 19.60 6.59 -5.32
N ARG A 3 19.03 5.39 -5.19
CA ARG A 3 18.56 4.66 -6.35
C ARG A 3 17.24 5.28 -6.80
N THR A 4 17.20 5.77 -8.03
CA THR A 4 15.98 6.33 -8.61
C THR A 4 15.22 5.23 -9.32
N GLU A 5 13.94 5.06 -8.98
CA GLU A 5 13.07 4.15 -9.72
C GLU A 5 12.68 4.80 -11.05
N THR A 6 12.74 3.99 -12.12
CA THR A 6 12.23 4.41 -13.42
C THR A 6 10.74 4.16 -13.50
N PRO A 7 10.02 4.81 -14.42
CA PRO A 7 8.60 4.53 -14.62
C PRO A 7 8.31 3.04 -14.87
N GLU A 8 9.20 2.34 -15.57
CA GLU A 8 9.02 0.92 -15.91
C GLU A 8 9.13 -0.01 -14.71
N THR A 9 9.76 0.44 -13.62
CA THR A 9 9.99 -0.39 -12.43
C THR A 9 9.28 0.14 -11.19
N ALA A 10 8.61 1.28 -11.28
CA ALA A 10 7.87 1.83 -10.14
C ALA A 10 6.79 0.85 -9.67
N ARG A 11 6.70 0.64 -8.36
CA ARG A 11 5.74 -0.28 -7.76
C ARG A 11 4.63 0.49 -7.06
N LEU A 12 3.40 0.02 -7.26
CA LEU A 12 2.27 0.48 -6.46
C LEU A 12 2.19 -0.40 -5.22
N TYR A 13 2.52 0.18 -4.07
CA TYR A 13 2.44 -0.53 -2.79
C TYR A 13 1.10 -0.28 -2.14
N ILE A 14 0.49 -1.36 -1.66
CA ILE A 14 -0.71 -1.29 -0.84
C ILE A 14 -0.41 -2.03 0.46
N ALA A 15 -0.55 -1.34 1.59
CA ALA A 15 -0.37 -1.94 2.90
C ALA A 15 -1.74 -2.29 3.47
N VAL A 16 -1.87 -3.48 4.05
CA VAL A 16 -3.10 -3.94 4.69
C VAL A 16 -2.83 -4.39 6.11
N ARG A 17 -3.89 -4.49 6.89
CA ARG A 17 -3.82 -5.01 8.27
C ARG A 17 -3.65 -6.51 8.24
N GLY A 18 -2.57 -7.00 8.84
CA GLY A 18 -2.28 -8.43 8.94
C GLY A 18 -3.12 -9.13 10.02
N ASP A 19 -3.84 -8.39 10.87
CA ASP A 19 -4.74 -8.96 11.87
C ASP A 19 -6.13 -9.31 11.32
N LEU A 20 -6.36 -9.05 10.01
CA LEU A 20 -7.57 -9.48 9.33
C LEU A 20 -7.33 -10.81 8.62
N PRO A 21 -8.39 -11.63 8.43
CA PRO A 21 -8.26 -12.82 7.58
C PRO A 21 -7.72 -12.44 6.20
N VAL A 22 -6.89 -13.30 5.60
CA VAL A 22 -6.16 -12.96 4.38
C VAL A 22 -7.09 -12.59 3.21
N GLY A 23 -8.22 -13.30 3.07
CA GLY A 23 -9.18 -12.99 2.01
C GLY A 23 -9.82 -11.62 2.19
N LEU A 24 -10.16 -11.26 3.43
CA LEU A 24 -10.70 -9.95 3.74
C LEU A 24 -9.65 -8.86 3.51
N ALA A 25 -8.42 -9.09 3.95
CA ALA A 25 -7.31 -8.14 3.74
C ALA A 25 -7.07 -7.89 2.24
N ALA A 26 -7.13 -8.94 1.42
CA ALA A 26 -6.99 -8.80 -0.02
C ALA A 26 -8.08 -7.93 -0.62
N ALA A 27 -9.33 -8.10 -0.18
CA ALA A 27 -10.44 -7.26 -0.63
C ALA A 27 -10.22 -5.80 -0.25
N GLN A 28 -9.70 -5.55 0.96
CA GLN A 28 -9.40 -4.19 1.40
C GLN A 28 -8.31 -3.54 0.54
N ALA A 29 -7.31 -4.32 0.14
CA ALA A 29 -6.27 -3.83 -0.77
C ALA A 29 -6.86 -3.37 -2.11
N VAL A 30 -7.81 -4.12 -2.65
CA VAL A 30 -8.48 -3.76 -3.91
C VAL A 30 -9.28 -2.48 -3.73
N HIS A 31 -10.00 -2.33 -2.63
CA HIS A 31 -10.72 -1.08 -2.34
C HIS A 31 -9.77 0.12 -2.31
N ALA A 32 -8.66 0.01 -1.63
CA ALA A 32 -7.68 1.09 -1.54
C ALA A 32 -7.08 1.43 -2.92
N ALA A 33 -6.79 0.41 -3.73
CA ALA A 33 -6.25 0.59 -5.07
C ALA A 33 -7.23 1.33 -5.97
N PHE A 34 -8.51 0.94 -5.97
CA PHE A 34 -9.54 1.62 -6.76
C PHE A 34 -9.75 3.06 -6.31
N GLN A 35 -9.78 3.28 -4.99
CA GLN A 35 -9.92 4.62 -4.45
C GLN A 35 -8.74 5.51 -4.87
N PHE A 36 -7.51 4.99 -4.77
CA PHE A 36 -6.32 5.72 -5.18
C PHE A 36 -6.35 6.06 -6.68
N ALA A 37 -6.68 5.08 -7.51
CA ALA A 37 -6.74 5.27 -8.96
C ALA A 37 -7.80 6.29 -9.36
N SER A 38 -8.96 6.25 -8.70
CA SER A 38 -10.05 7.18 -8.97
C SER A 38 -9.71 8.60 -8.56
N SER A 39 -9.02 8.76 -7.41
CA SER A 39 -8.68 10.08 -6.85
C SER A 39 -7.42 10.69 -7.46
N HIS A 40 -6.50 9.86 -7.95
CA HIS A 40 -5.19 10.29 -8.44
C HIS A 40 -4.84 9.64 -9.77
N PRO A 41 -5.65 9.86 -10.82
CA PRO A 41 -5.39 9.23 -12.13
C PRO A 41 -4.06 9.67 -12.74
N ASP A 42 -3.57 10.85 -12.43
CA ASP A 42 -2.29 11.38 -12.89
C ASP A 42 -1.10 10.62 -12.30
N LEU A 43 -1.23 10.08 -11.10
CA LEU A 43 -0.18 9.27 -10.47
C LEU A 43 -0.25 7.80 -10.89
N VAL A 44 -1.46 7.29 -11.10
CA VAL A 44 -1.67 5.87 -11.47
C VAL A 44 -1.47 5.63 -12.96
N GLY A 45 -1.83 6.60 -13.80
CA GLY A 45 -1.76 6.44 -15.25
C GLY A 45 -0.39 6.01 -15.77
N PRO A 46 0.71 6.73 -15.43
CA PRO A 46 2.05 6.31 -15.85
C PRO A 46 2.43 4.92 -15.34
N TRP A 47 2.12 4.60 -14.08
CA TRP A 47 2.36 3.29 -13.52
C TRP A 47 1.60 2.20 -14.30
N GLN A 48 0.34 2.44 -14.61
CA GLN A 48 -0.51 1.49 -15.34
C GLN A 48 0.02 1.19 -16.73
N ARG A 49 0.56 2.21 -17.41
CA ARG A 49 1.08 2.05 -18.76
C ARG A 49 2.47 1.45 -18.82
N GLU A 50 3.31 1.77 -17.81
CA GLU A 50 4.74 1.51 -17.88
C GLU A 50 5.16 0.29 -17.06
N SER A 51 4.73 0.23 -15.81
CA SER A 51 5.23 -0.73 -14.82
C SER A 51 4.26 -1.88 -14.57
N GLN A 52 3.09 -1.57 -14.06
CA GLN A 52 2.08 -2.52 -13.60
C GLN A 52 2.52 -3.40 -12.42
N TYR A 53 3.70 -3.13 -11.81
CA TYR A 53 4.14 -3.88 -10.63
C TYR A 53 3.31 -3.49 -9.42
N LEU A 54 2.62 -4.47 -8.84
CA LEU A 54 1.75 -4.30 -7.69
C LEU A 54 2.27 -5.15 -6.53
N VAL A 55 2.40 -4.53 -5.36
CA VAL A 55 2.93 -5.21 -4.18
C VAL A 55 1.98 -4.97 -3.02
N ILE A 56 1.48 -6.05 -2.42
CA ILE A 56 0.64 -5.96 -1.22
C ILE A 56 1.46 -6.43 -0.02
N VAL A 57 1.64 -5.52 0.93
CA VAL A 57 2.40 -5.78 2.16
C VAL A 57 1.46 -5.73 3.36
N ALA A 58 1.87 -6.30 4.48
CA ALA A 58 1.08 -6.34 5.69
C ALA A 58 1.77 -5.61 6.83
N VAL A 59 0.98 -4.89 7.61
CA VAL A 59 1.38 -4.34 8.91
C VAL A 59 0.57 -5.05 10.00
N PRO A 60 1.06 -5.08 11.27
CA PRO A 60 0.39 -5.88 12.30
C PRO A 60 -1.07 -5.50 12.59
N ASP A 61 -1.39 -4.19 12.58
CA ASP A 61 -2.71 -3.74 13.04
C ASP A 61 -3.04 -2.34 12.49
N GLU A 62 -4.20 -1.82 12.90
CA GLU A 62 -4.68 -0.51 12.46
C GLU A 62 -3.75 0.62 12.90
N ILE A 63 -3.19 0.54 14.11
CA ILE A 63 -2.30 1.59 14.62
C ILE A 63 -1.08 1.72 13.73
N ASP A 64 -0.46 0.60 13.37
CA ASP A 64 0.71 0.60 12.49
C ASP A 64 0.36 1.02 11.07
N LEU A 65 -0.85 0.69 10.60
CA LEU A 65 -1.32 1.12 9.29
C LEU A 65 -1.46 2.65 9.22
N ILE A 66 -2.10 3.24 10.24
CA ILE A 66 -2.26 4.70 10.32
C ILE A 66 -0.89 5.37 10.46
N ALA A 67 0.02 4.79 11.24
CA ALA A 67 1.38 5.31 11.38
C ALA A 67 2.12 5.32 10.04
N LEU A 68 1.99 4.26 9.24
CA LEU A 68 2.59 4.18 7.93
C LEU A 68 2.04 5.28 7.00
N ALA A 69 0.72 5.47 6.99
CA ALA A 69 0.07 6.51 6.18
C ALA A 69 0.57 7.90 6.58
N SER A 70 0.66 8.17 7.87
CA SER A 70 1.16 9.45 8.39
C SER A 70 2.61 9.69 7.99
N LYS A 71 3.45 8.67 8.14
CA LYS A 71 4.87 8.76 7.76
C LYS A 71 5.04 9.02 6.27
N ALA A 72 4.23 8.36 5.43
CA ALA A 72 4.25 8.59 3.99
C ALA A 72 3.87 10.03 3.65
N GLN A 73 2.80 10.54 4.26
CA GLN A 73 2.36 11.93 4.04
C GLN A 73 3.42 12.94 4.49
N TRP A 74 4.05 12.73 5.64
CA TRP A 74 5.15 13.56 6.11
C TRP A 74 6.35 13.54 5.16
N SER A 75 6.54 12.43 4.43
CA SER A 75 7.58 12.30 3.43
C SER A 75 7.19 12.91 2.07
N GLY A 76 6.02 13.50 1.98
CA GLY A 76 5.54 14.14 0.75
C GLY A 76 4.84 13.20 -0.21
N LEU A 77 4.51 11.96 0.20
CA LEU A 77 3.82 11.02 -0.68
C LEU A 77 2.31 11.21 -0.59
N THR A 78 1.65 11.05 -1.73
CA THR A 78 0.20 10.96 -1.79
C THR A 78 -0.24 9.57 -1.39
N VAL A 79 -1.21 9.47 -0.49
CA VAL A 79 -1.75 8.19 -0.02
C VAL A 79 -3.27 8.21 -0.04
N SER A 80 -3.87 7.03 -0.16
CA SER A 80 -5.31 6.84 0.06
C SER A 80 -5.49 5.78 1.13
N THR A 81 -6.25 6.12 2.17
CA THR A 81 -6.61 5.19 3.22
C THR A 81 -8.04 4.73 3.01
N TRP A 82 -8.24 3.42 2.94
CA TRP A 82 -9.59 2.86 2.86
C TRP A 82 -10.13 2.63 4.27
N HIS A 83 -11.31 3.18 4.50
CA HIS A 83 -12.06 2.97 5.75
C HIS A 83 -13.25 2.07 5.44
N GLU A 84 -13.30 0.90 6.08
CA GLU A 84 -14.28 -0.13 5.75
C GLU A 84 -15.60 0.10 6.49
N PRO A 85 -16.71 0.37 5.79
CA PRO A 85 -18.01 0.57 6.46
C PRO A 85 -18.46 -0.64 7.28
N ASP A 86 -18.18 -1.85 6.82
CA ASP A 86 -18.56 -3.08 7.50
C ASP A 86 -17.78 -3.33 8.80
N LEU A 87 -16.71 -2.56 9.01
CA LEU A 87 -15.89 -2.61 10.23
C LEU A 87 -15.93 -1.27 10.97
N ALA A 88 -17.09 -0.65 10.99
CA ALA A 88 -17.36 0.61 11.70
C ALA A 88 -16.42 1.77 11.24
N GLY A 89 -16.03 1.76 9.98
CA GLY A 89 -15.16 2.81 9.43
C GLY A 89 -13.68 2.67 9.79
N ALA A 90 -13.27 1.52 10.31
CA ALA A 90 -11.87 1.28 10.64
C ALA A 90 -11.00 1.34 9.39
N ALA A 91 -9.79 1.88 9.53
CA ALA A 91 -8.80 1.86 8.45
C ALA A 91 -8.31 0.43 8.25
N THR A 92 -8.32 -0.04 7.00
CA THR A 92 -7.97 -1.43 6.67
C THR A 92 -6.86 -1.56 5.63
N ALA A 93 -6.70 -0.56 4.78
CA ALA A 93 -5.67 -0.59 3.74
C ALA A 93 -5.24 0.82 3.36
N VAL A 94 -3.99 0.97 2.93
CA VAL A 94 -3.42 2.23 2.47
C VAL A 94 -2.69 2.00 1.16
N ALA A 95 -3.05 2.75 0.13
CA ALA A 95 -2.32 2.78 -1.13
C ALA A 95 -1.37 3.97 -1.13
N LEU A 96 -0.12 3.78 -1.58
CA LEU A 96 0.90 4.81 -1.64
C LEU A 96 1.26 5.11 -3.09
N GLU A 97 1.52 6.39 -3.39
CA GLU A 97 1.91 6.74 -4.74
C GLU A 97 3.14 5.94 -5.19
N PRO A 98 3.16 5.45 -6.45
CA PRO A 98 4.27 4.65 -6.94
C PRO A 98 5.59 5.42 -6.94
N GLY A 99 6.67 4.76 -6.58
CA GLY A 99 8.00 5.35 -6.65
C GLY A 99 8.94 4.93 -5.54
N ALA A 100 10.11 5.53 -5.53
CA ALA A 100 11.18 5.18 -4.61
C ALA A 100 10.82 5.46 -3.14
N GLY A 101 10.01 6.48 -2.87
CA GLY A 101 9.60 6.81 -1.51
C GLY A 101 8.78 5.70 -0.88
N ALA A 102 7.78 5.18 -1.60
CA ALA A 102 6.96 4.07 -1.13
C ALA A 102 7.81 2.80 -0.95
N ARG A 103 8.73 2.55 -1.87
CA ARG A 103 9.63 1.41 -1.80
C ARG A 103 10.45 1.43 -0.52
N ARG A 104 10.99 2.58 -0.15
CA ARG A 104 11.78 2.72 1.09
C ARG A 104 10.93 2.47 2.33
N LEU A 105 9.73 3.03 2.37
CA LEU A 105 8.84 2.89 3.52
C LEU A 105 8.35 1.44 3.71
N CYS A 106 8.19 0.70 2.62
CA CYS A 106 7.65 -0.65 2.65
C CYS A 106 8.72 -1.75 2.59
N ALA A 107 10.00 -1.38 2.54
CA ALA A 107 11.10 -2.31 2.26
C ALA A 107 11.19 -3.48 3.26
N ASN A 108 10.83 -3.24 4.52
CA ASN A 108 10.94 -4.25 5.58
C ASN A 108 9.60 -4.88 5.95
N LEU A 109 8.53 -4.56 5.22
CA LEU A 109 7.22 -5.12 5.50
C LEU A 109 7.06 -6.45 4.76
N PRO A 110 6.46 -7.46 5.43
CA PRO A 110 6.23 -8.75 4.77
C PRO A 110 5.14 -8.64 3.71
N LEU A 111 5.22 -9.50 2.71
CA LEU A 111 4.13 -9.64 1.74
C LEU A 111 2.91 -10.22 2.41
N LEU A 112 1.71 -9.79 1.98
CA LEU A 112 0.46 -10.35 2.48
C LEU A 112 0.41 -11.85 2.20
N GLY A 113 0.00 -12.61 3.21
CA GLY A 113 -0.15 -14.06 3.08
C GLY A 113 1.14 -14.84 3.23
N ARG A 114 2.26 -14.16 3.49
CA ARG A 114 3.52 -14.86 3.72
C ARG A 114 3.44 -15.68 5.00
N VAL A 115 3.70 -16.97 4.87
CA VAL A 115 3.72 -17.88 6.02
C VAL A 115 5.08 -17.77 6.70
N PRO A 116 5.14 -17.50 8.04
CA PRO A 116 6.41 -17.49 8.74
C PRO A 116 7.09 -18.85 8.61
N GLN A 117 8.40 -18.84 8.34
CA GLN A 117 9.15 -20.08 8.31
C GLN A 117 9.29 -20.63 9.74
N ALA A 118 9.16 -21.94 9.88
CA ALA A 118 9.42 -22.60 11.14
C ALA A 118 10.88 -22.40 11.54
N ALA A 119 11.11 -22.09 12.81
CA ALA A 119 12.44 -21.88 13.34
C ALA A 119 13.24 -23.20 13.33
#